data_d9ad3c208c4e67279ed65c2744859749
#
_entry.id   d9ad3c208c4e67279ed65c2744859749
#
_cell.length_a   1.000
_cell.length_b   1.000
_cell.length_c   1.000
_cell.angle_alpha   90.00
_cell.angle_beta   90.00
_cell.angle_gamma   90.00
#
_symmetry.space_group_name_H-M   'P 1'
#
loop_
_entity.id
_entity.type
_entity.pdbx_description
1 polymer ?
#
loop_
_entity_poly.entity_id
_entity_poly.type
_entity_poly.pdbx_seq_one_letter_code
_entity_poly.pdbx_strand_id
1 'polypeptide(L)'
;MKSALAVLLIAILPCFPHHASAGFGDKDIVFSEAEVQAAIDKNGSLERRVGSVLTITLREPPRVRLGIPEGRAGITARMDIALLGNLPIPVQVQGHAGIRYDDQAKAFFLENPVAEAVESVALPREFEPQVRRAVSQLVAAYFRDRPVYALRENGSVQESTARWLLRSVRIETGRVVATLSPF
;
A
#
# COMPACT_ATOMS: atom_id res chain seq x y z
N MET A 1 -0.65 -3.90 16.24
CA MET A 1 -1.81 -3.55 15.38
C MET A 1 -1.31 -3.50 13.93
N LYS A 2 -1.80 -4.39 13.06
CA LYS A 2 -1.27 -4.63 11.71
C LYS A 2 -1.84 -3.59 10.75
N SER A 3 -0.98 -2.87 10.02
CA SER A 3 -1.42 -1.86 9.05
C SER A 3 -2.02 -2.53 7.81
N ALA A 4 -3.22 -2.15 7.37
CA ALA A 4 -3.93 -2.78 6.24
C ALA A 4 -3.19 -2.62 4.89
N LEU A 5 -2.44 -1.54 4.71
CA LEU A 5 -1.58 -1.37 3.53
C LEU A 5 -0.38 -2.33 3.56
N ALA A 6 -0.02 -2.81 4.74
CA ALA A 6 1.11 -3.69 4.99
C ALA A 6 0.84 -5.14 4.59
N VAL A 7 -0.41 -5.55 4.58
CA VAL A 7 -0.81 -6.92 4.25
C VAL A 7 -0.89 -7.12 2.73
N LEU A 8 -0.84 -6.04 1.95
CA LEU A 8 -0.84 -6.05 0.49
C LEU A 8 0.22 -6.99 -0.11
N LEU A 9 1.37 -7.13 0.56
CA LEU A 9 2.50 -7.88 0.01
C LEU A 9 2.66 -9.30 0.54
N ILE A 10 2.04 -9.66 1.68
CA ILE A 10 2.25 -10.99 2.32
C ILE A 10 1.23 -12.03 1.89
N ALA A 11 -0.01 -11.65 1.62
CA ALA A 11 -1.04 -12.59 1.19
C ALA A 11 -0.78 -13.16 -0.22
N ILE A 12 0.24 -12.65 -0.90
CA ILE A 12 0.57 -12.97 -2.29
C ILE A 12 1.54 -14.16 -2.41
N LEU A 13 2.06 -14.74 -1.33
CA LEU A 13 3.03 -15.85 -1.41
C LEU A 13 2.48 -17.29 -1.23
N PRO A 14 1.26 -17.69 -1.58
CA PRO A 14 0.86 -19.09 -1.38
C PRO A 14 0.82 -19.97 -2.62
N CYS A 15 1.41 -19.60 -3.76
CA CYS A 15 1.40 -20.53 -4.89
C CYS A 15 2.69 -20.46 -5.71
N PHE A 16 3.70 -21.25 -5.33
CA PHE A 16 4.81 -21.53 -6.23
C PHE A 16 4.40 -22.62 -7.22
N PRO A 17 4.24 -22.35 -8.51
CA PRO A 17 4.27 -23.40 -9.51
C PRO A 17 5.71 -23.94 -9.55
N HIS A 18 5.86 -25.22 -9.26
CA HIS A 18 7.13 -25.92 -9.30
C HIS A 18 7.60 -26.07 -10.76
N HIS A 19 8.37 -25.11 -11.24
CA HIS A 19 9.23 -25.30 -12.37
C HIS A 19 10.66 -25.13 -11.89
N ALA A 20 11.30 -26.25 -11.55
CA ALA A 20 12.70 -26.29 -11.21
C ALA A 20 13.52 -26.00 -12.46
N SER A 21 14.01 -24.76 -12.57
CA SER A 21 15.18 -24.44 -13.37
C SER A 21 16.30 -24.07 -12.41
N ALA A 22 17.25 -24.96 -12.25
CA ALA A 22 18.46 -24.75 -11.48
C ALA A 22 19.37 -23.76 -12.24
N GLY A 23 19.14 -22.49 -12.02
CA GLY A 23 20.03 -21.40 -12.40
C GLY A 23 20.20 -20.48 -11.20
N PHE A 24 21.44 -20.26 -10.77
CA PHE A 24 21.80 -19.29 -9.74
C PHE A 24 21.67 -17.86 -10.27
N GLY A 25 20.49 -17.46 -10.70
CA GLY A 25 20.19 -16.14 -11.24
C GLY A 25 18.98 -15.51 -10.54
N ASP A 26 18.80 -14.23 -10.77
CA ASP A 26 17.63 -13.50 -10.32
C ASP A 26 16.36 -14.14 -10.86
N LYS A 27 15.34 -14.28 -10.01
CA LYS A 27 14.04 -14.83 -10.35
C LYS A 27 12.96 -13.81 -10.09
N ASP A 28 12.22 -13.47 -11.13
CA ASP A 28 11.04 -12.63 -11.00
C ASP A 28 9.82 -13.46 -10.63
N ILE A 29 9.11 -13.00 -9.60
CA ILE A 29 7.77 -13.47 -9.23
C ILE A 29 6.77 -12.38 -9.59
N VAL A 30 5.73 -12.75 -10.30
CA VAL A 30 4.71 -11.83 -10.80
C VAL A 30 3.42 -12.05 -10.03
N PHE A 31 2.82 -10.96 -9.56
CA PHE A 31 1.52 -10.92 -8.89
C PHE A 31 0.56 -10.06 -9.70
N SER A 32 -0.55 -10.62 -10.12
CA SER A 32 -1.59 -9.90 -10.84
C SER A 32 -2.30 -8.87 -9.94
N GLU A 33 -2.89 -7.85 -10.55
CA GLU A 33 -3.73 -6.87 -9.84
C GLU A 33 -4.85 -7.54 -9.03
N ALA A 34 -5.45 -8.62 -9.58
CA ALA A 34 -6.50 -9.37 -8.89
C ALA A 34 -5.99 -10.06 -7.61
N GLU A 35 -4.79 -10.64 -7.63
CA GLU A 35 -4.17 -11.24 -6.43
C GLU A 35 -3.84 -10.18 -5.40
N VAL A 36 -3.30 -9.03 -5.84
CA VAL A 36 -3.04 -7.89 -4.98
C VAL A 36 -4.33 -7.36 -4.34
N GLN A 37 -5.39 -7.18 -5.13
CA GLN A 37 -6.70 -6.75 -4.61
C GLN A 37 -7.29 -7.76 -3.63
N ALA A 38 -7.25 -9.06 -3.95
CA ALA A 38 -7.73 -10.11 -3.04
C ALA A 38 -6.99 -10.11 -1.70
N ALA A 39 -5.70 -9.79 -1.72
CA ALA A 39 -4.90 -9.66 -0.51
C ALA A 39 -5.32 -8.44 0.33
N ILE A 40 -5.66 -7.32 -0.30
CA ILE A 40 -6.19 -6.14 0.36
C ILE A 40 -7.56 -6.44 0.98
N ASP A 41 -8.44 -7.08 0.22
CA ASP A 41 -9.83 -7.38 0.64
C ASP A 41 -9.88 -8.28 1.89
N LYS A 42 -8.89 -9.17 2.07
CA LYS A 42 -8.78 -10.04 3.26
C LYS A 42 -8.52 -9.30 4.57
N ASN A 43 -8.08 -8.05 4.52
CA ASN A 43 -7.66 -7.31 5.71
C ASN A 43 -8.73 -6.43 6.34
N GLY A 44 -9.89 -6.35 5.74
CA GLY A 44 -11.08 -5.68 6.26
C GLY A 44 -10.93 -4.17 6.43
N SER A 45 -11.84 -3.58 7.20
CA SER A 45 -11.82 -2.16 7.56
C SER A 45 -10.67 -1.85 8.52
N LEU A 46 -10.06 -0.70 8.36
CA LEU A 46 -8.97 -0.22 9.19
C LEU A 46 -9.36 1.09 9.86
N GLU A 47 -9.38 1.08 11.19
CA GLU A 47 -9.38 2.32 11.96
C GLU A 47 -7.94 2.72 12.29
N ARG A 48 -7.59 3.96 12.00
CA ARG A 48 -6.28 4.51 12.32
C ARG A 48 -6.39 5.89 12.95
N ARG A 49 -5.81 6.00 14.12
CA ARG A 49 -5.66 7.28 14.79
C ARG A 49 -4.31 7.89 14.41
N VAL A 50 -4.33 9.10 13.86
CA VAL A 50 -3.14 9.87 13.48
C VAL A 50 -2.96 11.01 14.48
N GLY A 51 -2.09 10.79 15.48
CA GLY A 51 -1.95 11.70 16.62
C GLY A 51 -3.18 11.68 17.51
N SER A 52 -3.32 12.71 18.33
CA SER A 52 -4.48 12.90 19.23
C SER A 52 -5.66 13.62 18.57
N VAL A 53 -5.47 14.11 17.34
CA VAL A 53 -6.39 15.08 16.72
C VAL A 53 -7.21 14.48 15.59
N LEU A 54 -6.66 13.49 14.86
CA LEU A 54 -7.26 12.96 13.65
C LEU A 54 -7.49 11.46 13.77
N THR A 55 -8.72 11.03 13.55
CA THR A 55 -9.08 9.61 13.39
C THR A 55 -9.52 9.39 11.94
N ILE A 56 -8.91 8.39 11.28
CA ILE A 56 -9.27 7.95 9.94
C ILE A 56 -9.75 6.51 10.04
N THR A 57 -10.96 6.27 9.56
CA THR A 57 -11.57 4.94 9.51
C THR A 57 -11.87 4.58 8.07
N LEU A 58 -11.23 3.54 7.55
CA LEU A 58 -11.59 3.00 6.23
C LEU A 58 -12.93 2.27 6.35
N ARG A 59 -13.89 2.63 5.50
CA ARG A 59 -15.22 1.99 5.46
C ARG A 59 -15.18 0.64 4.78
N GLU A 60 -14.30 0.51 3.79
CA GLU A 60 -14.10 -0.70 2.99
C GLU A 60 -12.63 -0.81 2.59
N PRO A 61 -12.17 -1.99 2.18
CA PRO A 61 -10.83 -2.14 1.62
C PRO A 61 -10.61 -1.21 0.42
N PRO A 62 -9.45 -0.54 0.31
CA PRO A 62 -9.17 0.35 -0.81
C PRO A 62 -9.09 -0.44 -2.11
N ARG A 63 -9.53 0.19 -3.20
CA ARG A 63 -9.35 -0.34 -4.56
C ARG A 63 -8.02 0.12 -5.11
N VAL A 64 -7.33 -0.82 -5.77
CA VAL A 64 -6.00 -0.59 -6.35
C VAL A 64 -6.03 -0.82 -7.85
N ARG A 65 -5.33 0.04 -8.59
CA ARG A 65 -4.99 -0.11 -10.00
C ARG A 65 -3.48 -0.07 -10.17
N LEU A 66 -2.91 -1.12 -10.72
CA LEU A 66 -1.47 -1.23 -10.88
C LEU A 66 -1.02 -0.67 -12.24
N GLY A 67 0.04 0.16 -12.19
CA GLY A 67 0.66 0.74 -13.38
C GLY A 67 -0.11 1.90 -14.01
N ILE A 68 -1.08 2.48 -13.29
CA ILE A 68 -1.81 3.67 -13.72
C ILE A 68 -1.84 4.67 -12.54
N PRO A 69 -1.00 5.74 -12.62
CA PRO A 69 0.02 6.05 -13.63
C PRO A 69 1.14 5.01 -13.70
N GLU A 70 1.91 5.03 -14.79
CA GLU A 70 3.01 4.08 -15.00
C GLU A 70 3.98 4.02 -13.80
N GLY A 71 4.39 2.81 -13.42
CA GLY A 71 5.26 2.56 -12.27
C GLY A 71 4.60 2.80 -10.90
N ARG A 72 3.31 3.10 -10.85
CA ARG A 72 2.59 3.47 -9.62
C ARG A 72 1.35 2.63 -9.41
N ALA A 73 0.91 2.56 -8.16
CA ALA A 73 -0.40 2.04 -7.80
C ALA A 73 -1.39 3.21 -7.65
N GLY A 74 -2.41 3.26 -8.49
CA GLY A 74 -3.59 4.08 -8.28
C GLY A 74 -4.42 3.51 -7.13
N ILE A 75 -4.93 4.35 -6.24
CA ILE A 75 -5.64 3.95 -5.03
C ILE A 75 -6.92 4.76 -4.93
N THR A 76 -8.05 4.09 -4.73
CA THR A 76 -9.32 4.71 -4.37
C THR A 76 -9.75 4.17 -3.02
N ALA A 77 -9.98 5.07 -2.05
CA ALA A 77 -10.38 4.72 -0.69
C ALA A 77 -11.59 5.52 -0.24
N ARG A 78 -12.56 4.85 0.40
CA ARG A 78 -13.66 5.49 1.12
C ARG A 78 -13.37 5.43 2.60
N MET A 79 -13.38 6.59 3.23
CA MET A 79 -13.01 6.72 4.63
C MET A 79 -13.86 7.75 5.36
N ASP A 80 -13.92 7.61 6.67
CA ASP A 80 -14.43 8.64 7.56
C ASP A 80 -13.26 9.37 8.21
N ILE A 81 -13.33 10.68 8.22
CA ILE A 81 -12.36 11.55 8.86
C ILE A 81 -13.04 12.26 10.03
N ALA A 82 -12.56 12.04 11.24
CA ALA A 82 -12.99 12.75 12.44
C ALA A 82 -11.84 13.60 12.98
N LEU A 83 -12.10 14.90 13.19
CA LEU A 83 -11.17 15.86 13.78
C LEU A 83 -11.59 16.12 15.23
N LEU A 84 -10.66 16.01 16.18
CA LEU A 84 -10.88 16.31 17.61
C LEU A 84 -12.10 15.59 18.23
N GLY A 85 -12.43 14.39 17.73
CA GLY A 85 -13.59 13.64 18.19
C GLY A 85 -14.94 14.14 17.69
N ASN A 86 -14.96 15.08 16.76
CA ASN A 86 -16.20 15.53 16.10
C ASN A 86 -16.82 14.43 15.25
N LEU A 87 -18.05 14.67 14.76
CA LEU A 87 -18.74 13.76 13.86
C LEU A 87 -17.86 13.41 12.63
N PRO A 88 -17.76 12.14 12.30
CA PRO A 88 -16.95 11.71 11.17
C PRO A 88 -17.56 12.21 9.84
N ILE A 89 -16.70 12.75 9.00
CA ILE A 89 -17.04 13.23 7.66
C ILE A 89 -16.67 12.13 6.65
N PRO A 90 -17.64 11.63 5.87
CA PRO A 90 -17.37 10.68 4.81
C PRO A 90 -16.62 11.35 3.65
N VAL A 91 -15.50 10.73 3.25
CA VAL A 91 -14.63 11.24 2.20
C VAL A 91 -14.23 10.10 1.27
N GLN A 92 -14.26 10.34 -0.03
CA GLN A 92 -13.63 9.49 -1.02
C GLN A 92 -12.32 10.15 -1.47
N VAL A 93 -11.22 9.42 -1.37
CA VAL A 93 -9.90 9.88 -1.80
C VAL A 93 -9.45 9.03 -2.97
N GLN A 94 -9.02 9.69 -4.04
CA GLN A 94 -8.33 9.07 -5.16
C GLN A 94 -6.92 9.60 -5.21
N GLY A 95 -5.96 8.73 -5.50
CA GLY A 95 -4.57 9.12 -5.56
C GLY A 95 -3.69 7.98 -6.06
N HIS A 96 -2.40 8.19 -6.03
CA HIS A 96 -1.43 7.18 -6.42
C HIS A 96 -0.15 7.27 -5.60
N ALA A 97 0.58 6.15 -5.54
CA ALA A 97 1.90 6.08 -4.93
C ALA A 97 2.78 5.04 -5.63
N GLY A 98 4.09 5.25 -5.64
CA GLY A 98 5.06 4.21 -5.89
C GLY A 98 5.30 3.37 -4.64
N ILE A 99 5.96 2.21 -4.81
CA ILE A 99 6.43 1.36 -3.71
C ILE A 99 7.91 1.12 -3.90
N ARG A 100 8.69 1.40 -2.87
CA ARG A 100 10.10 1.08 -2.79
C ARG A 100 10.33 0.01 -1.72
N TYR A 101 11.07 -1.03 -2.07
CA TYR A 101 11.61 -1.98 -1.12
C TYR A 101 12.99 -1.53 -0.66
N ASP A 102 13.24 -1.58 0.63
CA ASP A 102 14.53 -1.32 1.25
C ASP A 102 15.08 -2.63 1.81
N ASP A 103 16.15 -3.13 1.17
CA ASP A 103 16.72 -4.42 1.52
C ASP A 103 17.44 -4.39 2.88
N GLN A 104 17.97 -3.24 3.30
CA GLN A 104 18.61 -3.11 4.62
C GLN A 104 17.55 -3.11 5.74
N ALA A 105 16.48 -2.36 5.54
CA ALA A 105 15.38 -2.30 6.49
C ALA A 105 14.45 -3.53 6.39
N LYS A 106 14.56 -4.35 5.31
CA LYS A 106 13.62 -5.43 4.98
C LYS A 106 12.17 -4.95 5.02
N ALA A 107 11.93 -3.79 4.40
CA ALA A 107 10.67 -3.08 4.54
C ALA A 107 10.26 -2.36 3.24
N PHE A 108 8.96 -2.11 3.14
CA PHE A 108 8.35 -1.40 2.02
C PHE A 108 7.93 -0.01 2.44
N PHE A 109 8.26 0.97 1.61
CA PHE A 109 7.92 2.38 1.81
C PHE A 109 7.07 2.89 0.65
N LEU A 110 6.15 3.82 0.94
CA LEU A 110 5.49 4.57 -0.13
C LEU A 110 6.48 5.56 -0.73
N GLU A 111 6.42 5.67 -2.04
CA GLU A 111 7.22 6.60 -2.79
C GLU A 111 6.32 7.66 -3.43
N ASN A 112 6.58 8.94 -3.06
CA ASN A 112 5.88 10.11 -3.57
C ASN A 112 4.34 9.93 -3.64
N PRO A 113 3.64 9.67 -2.52
CA PRO A 113 2.19 9.56 -2.52
C PRO A 113 1.55 10.92 -2.85
N VAL A 114 0.55 10.89 -3.72
CA VAL A 114 -0.21 12.07 -4.18
C VAL A 114 -1.70 11.77 -4.07
N ALA A 115 -2.47 12.69 -3.47
CA ALA A 115 -3.92 12.70 -3.60
C ALA A 115 -4.29 13.53 -4.84
N GLU A 116 -5.03 12.92 -5.76
CA GLU A 116 -5.49 13.56 -7.01
C GLU A 116 -6.87 14.19 -6.84
N ALA A 117 -7.76 13.52 -6.12
CA ALA A 117 -9.09 14.02 -5.81
C ALA A 117 -9.49 13.66 -4.37
N VAL A 118 -10.24 14.56 -3.75
CA VAL A 118 -10.86 14.36 -2.44
C VAL A 118 -12.31 14.83 -2.54
N GLU A 119 -13.23 13.91 -2.53
CA GLU A 119 -14.65 14.16 -2.69
C GLU A 119 -15.39 13.91 -1.37
N SER A 120 -16.28 14.82 -1.00
CA SER A 120 -17.20 14.67 0.13
C SER A 120 -18.46 15.48 -0.10
N VAL A 121 -19.60 14.94 0.26
CA VAL A 121 -20.87 15.67 0.24
C VAL A 121 -20.90 16.85 1.22
N ALA A 122 -20.06 16.81 2.24
CA ALA A 122 -19.92 17.87 3.24
C ALA A 122 -18.86 18.93 2.86
N LEU A 123 -18.13 18.73 1.75
CA LEU A 123 -17.06 19.63 1.31
C LEU A 123 -17.51 20.43 0.10
N PRO A 124 -17.68 21.78 0.20
CA PRO A 124 -17.90 22.62 -0.96
C PRO A 124 -16.74 22.47 -1.98
N ARG A 125 -17.10 22.44 -3.26
CA ARG A 125 -16.13 22.19 -4.36
C ARG A 125 -14.97 23.20 -4.38
N GLU A 126 -15.21 24.41 -3.94
CA GLU A 126 -14.21 25.48 -3.85
C GLU A 126 -13.06 25.16 -2.89
N PHE A 127 -13.28 24.33 -1.87
CA PHE A 127 -12.25 23.90 -0.91
C PHE A 127 -11.51 22.63 -1.32
N GLU A 128 -12.01 21.88 -2.31
CA GLU A 128 -11.40 20.62 -2.77
C GLU A 128 -9.89 20.75 -3.07
N PRO A 129 -9.40 21.78 -3.82
CA PRO A 129 -7.97 21.91 -4.13
C PRO A 129 -7.09 22.13 -2.88
N GLN A 130 -7.62 22.80 -1.86
CA GLN A 130 -6.90 23.03 -0.60
C GLN A 130 -6.84 21.75 0.22
N VAL A 131 -7.97 21.04 0.36
CA VAL A 131 -8.07 19.79 1.09
C VAL A 131 -7.20 18.71 0.42
N ARG A 132 -7.23 18.60 -0.90
CA ARG A 132 -6.38 17.69 -1.66
C ARG A 132 -4.89 17.91 -1.39
N ARG A 133 -4.44 19.17 -1.41
CA ARG A 133 -3.05 19.52 -1.07
C ARG A 133 -2.71 19.15 0.37
N ALA A 134 -3.59 19.46 1.31
CA ALA A 134 -3.40 19.14 2.72
C ALA A 134 -3.34 17.62 2.94
N VAL A 135 -4.21 16.85 2.31
CA VAL A 135 -4.19 15.37 2.36
C VAL A 135 -2.89 14.82 1.76
N SER A 136 -2.46 15.31 0.59
CA SER A 136 -1.19 14.89 -0.03
C SER A 136 0.00 15.16 0.89
N GLN A 137 0.08 16.34 1.47
CA GLN A 137 1.15 16.72 2.40
C GLN A 137 1.14 15.85 3.67
N LEU A 138 -0.03 15.61 4.23
CA LEU A 138 -0.20 14.79 5.43
C LEU A 138 0.24 13.34 5.18
N VAL A 139 -0.20 12.75 4.06
CA VAL A 139 0.17 11.38 3.68
C VAL A 139 1.67 11.28 3.40
N ALA A 140 2.23 12.23 2.64
CA ALA A 140 3.66 12.26 2.35
C ALA A 140 4.50 12.43 3.63
N ALA A 141 4.11 13.34 4.53
CA ALA A 141 4.80 13.54 5.80
C ALA A 141 4.70 12.31 6.72
N TYR A 142 3.53 11.66 6.76
CA TYR A 142 3.31 10.48 7.60
C TYR A 142 4.12 9.26 7.14
N PHE A 143 4.23 9.04 5.82
CA PHE A 143 4.89 7.86 5.27
C PHE A 143 6.35 8.11 4.86
N ARG A 144 6.90 9.31 5.04
CA ARG A 144 8.29 9.65 4.66
C ARG A 144 9.31 8.66 5.19
N ASP A 145 9.26 8.38 6.50
CA ASP A 145 10.22 7.54 7.21
C ASP A 145 9.55 6.33 7.87
N ARG A 146 8.29 6.05 7.50
CA ARG A 146 7.51 4.95 8.06
C ARG A 146 7.26 3.89 7.00
N PRO A 147 7.72 2.66 7.23
CA PRO A 147 7.39 1.59 6.32
C PRO A 147 5.87 1.33 6.35
N VAL A 148 5.31 1.07 5.19
CA VAL A 148 3.94 0.55 5.08
C VAL A 148 3.90 -0.90 5.53
N TYR A 149 5.02 -1.61 5.35
CA TYR A 149 5.21 -2.96 5.84
C TYR A 149 6.69 -3.27 6.08
N ALA A 150 6.97 -4.01 7.14
CA ALA A 150 8.29 -4.60 7.40
C ALA A 150 8.15 -6.13 7.47
N LEU A 151 9.02 -6.83 6.75
CA LEU A 151 9.10 -8.28 6.78
C LEU A 151 9.56 -8.74 8.17
N ARG A 152 8.77 -9.58 8.83
CA ARG A 152 9.03 -10.02 10.19
C ARG A 152 10.05 -11.16 10.23
N GLU A 153 10.92 -11.16 11.24
CA GLU A 153 11.89 -12.25 11.45
C GLU A 153 11.21 -13.57 11.77
N ASN A 154 10.17 -13.50 12.60
CA ASN A 154 9.38 -14.66 13.04
C ASN A 154 8.04 -14.72 12.29
N GLY A 155 8.03 -14.35 11.00
CA GLY A 155 6.87 -14.40 10.15
C GLY A 155 6.58 -15.80 9.59
N SER A 156 5.71 -15.88 8.57
CA SER A 156 5.51 -17.13 7.83
C SER A 156 6.79 -17.57 7.10
N VAL A 157 6.84 -18.84 6.67
CA VAL A 157 7.96 -19.36 5.86
C VAL A 157 8.18 -18.50 4.61
N GLN A 158 7.09 -18.05 3.96
CA GLN A 158 7.14 -17.18 2.80
C GLN A 158 7.74 -15.80 3.13
N GLU A 159 7.35 -15.23 4.28
CA GLU A 159 7.87 -13.95 4.74
C GLU A 159 9.37 -14.04 5.08
N SER A 160 9.77 -15.12 5.73
CA SER A 160 11.17 -15.41 5.99
C SER A 160 11.97 -15.60 4.70
N THR A 161 11.43 -16.33 3.73
CA THR A 161 12.05 -16.49 2.41
C THR A 161 12.19 -15.16 1.68
N ALA A 162 11.13 -14.34 1.65
CA ALA A 162 11.16 -13.01 1.07
C ALA A 162 12.22 -12.12 1.74
N ARG A 163 12.35 -12.19 3.06
CA ARG A 163 13.35 -11.43 3.82
C ARG A 163 14.79 -11.72 3.38
N TRP A 164 15.07 -12.95 2.95
CA TRP A 164 16.39 -13.36 2.49
C TRP A 164 16.64 -13.07 1.01
N LEU A 165 15.65 -13.31 0.17
CA LEU A 165 15.83 -13.35 -1.27
C LEU A 165 15.29 -12.11 -1.99
N LEU A 166 14.34 -11.37 -1.44
CA LEU A 166 13.76 -10.20 -2.10
C LEU A 166 14.81 -9.07 -2.20
N ARG A 167 14.99 -8.56 -3.42
CA ARG A 167 15.90 -7.45 -3.71
C ARG A 167 15.19 -6.21 -4.19
N SER A 168 14.17 -6.38 -5.00
CA SER A 168 13.42 -5.25 -5.53
C SER A 168 11.94 -5.59 -5.77
N VAL A 169 11.13 -4.55 -5.83
CA VAL A 169 9.73 -4.63 -6.24
C VAL A 169 9.47 -3.50 -7.21
N ARG A 170 8.79 -3.80 -8.33
CA ARG A 170 8.36 -2.80 -9.30
C ARG A 170 6.90 -3.01 -9.65
N ILE A 171 6.22 -1.91 -9.94
CA ILE A 171 4.83 -1.92 -10.38
C ILE A 171 4.83 -1.77 -11.89
N GLU A 172 4.15 -2.68 -12.57
CA GLU A 172 3.87 -2.65 -14.00
C GLU A 172 2.36 -2.61 -14.23
N THR A 173 1.93 -2.37 -15.45
CA THR A 173 0.50 -2.35 -15.78
C THR A 173 -0.16 -3.69 -15.44
N GLY A 174 -1.12 -3.65 -14.52
CA GLY A 174 -1.90 -4.81 -14.08
C GLY A 174 -1.15 -5.83 -13.21
N ARG A 175 0.12 -5.55 -12.80
CA ARG A 175 0.91 -6.48 -12.00
C ARG A 175 1.98 -5.82 -11.15
N VAL A 176 2.40 -6.55 -10.12
CA VAL A 176 3.61 -6.28 -9.35
C VAL A 176 4.63 -7.37 -9.67
N VAL A 177 5.87 -6.96 -9.87
CA VAL A 177 6.99 -7.87 -10.10
C VAL A 177 7.96 -7.75 -8.94
N ALA A 178 8.24 -8.87 -8.27
CA ALA A 178 9.20 -8.99 -7.19
C ALA A 178 10.41 -9.77 -7.67
N THR A 179 11.59 -9.18 -7.59
CA THR A 179 12.85 -9.83 -7.97
C THR A 179 13.48 -10.48 -6.76
N LEU A 180 13.67 -11.78 -6.82
CA LEU A 180 14.37 -12.57 -5.81
C LEU A 180 15.78 -12.89 -6.31
N SER A 181 16.78 -12.70 -5.45
CA SER A 181 18.17 -13.08 -5.71
C SER A 181 18.79 -13.67 -4.46
N PRO A 182 19.54 -14.76 -4.57
CA PRO A 182 20.26 -15.36 -3.44
C PRO A 182 21.53 -14.58 -3.03
N PHE A 183 22.00 -13.61 -3.85
CA PHE A 183 23.23 -12.86 -3.65
C PHE A 183 23.01 -11.34 -3.75
#